data_3396d47dd8b733dc1c192ee684b8f8f7
#
_entry.id   3396d47dd8b733dc1c192ee684b8f8f7
#
_cell.length_a   1.000
_cell.length_b   1.000
_cell.length_c   1.000
_cell.angle_alpha   90.00
_cell.angle_beta   90.00
_cell.angle_gamma   90.00
#
_symmetry.space_group_name_H-M   'P 1'
#
loop_
_entity.id
_entity.type
_entity.pdbx_description
1 polymer ?
#
loop_
_entity_poly.entity_id
_entity_poly.type
_entity_poly.pdbx_seq_one_letter_code
_entity_poly.pdbx_strand_id
1 'polypeptide(L)'
;MHIAFAASEGVPFSKTGGLADVVGALPRALSALGHQVSVYLPRYRQTKLSDAATVVRSITVPFDDKYRFASVVTGGTQSGVRFYFVDYPPYFDRDALYGTPAGDYPDNAERFALFSRAVLEASKILGVPHVFHCHDWQSALLPVLLRTLYAEDPAFRDAATVFTIHNMGYQGLFPPETLPLLMLPWDLFTMSRMEFFGQVNFLKGALTYSDYVTTVSKKYSQEIQTVEYGFGLEGVLRDRASTVSGILNGVDYDEWSPQTDKFTFAKFSPEDLSGKAKCKQDLLATFGMANADSKLPVIGIVSRFAAQKGFDLISQIMDRLAREEMTVVALGTGDKPYEEMFVRLNKQFPNKIAVKVAYDNAIAHKIEAGSDMFLMPSRYEPCGLNQIYSLKYGTVPIVRATGGLDDTIESWDARSGKGTGFKFTEYNGESLLLTIKQALVAFRDQTSWQVLMRNGMNKDFSWNASAREYGKVYERARQSRSAAQAMEKVLV
;
A
#
# COMPACT_ATOMS: atom_id res chain seq x y z
N MET A 1 9.06 -22.64 -4.70
CA MET A 1 9.90 -21.73 -5.52
C MET A 1 10.77 -20.88 -4.60
N HIS A 2 11.90 -20.35 -5.11
CA HIS A 2 12.61 -19.24 -4.47
C HIS A 2 12.12 -17.92 -5.07
N ILE A 3 11.64 -17.00 -4.22
CA ILE A 3 11.10 -15.70 -4.58
C ILE A 3 11.92 -14.64 -3.85
N ALA A 4 12.44 -13.66 -4.58
CA ALA A 4 13.17 -12.53 -4.01
C ALA A 4 12.37 -11.25 -4.16
N PHE A 5 12.01 -10.63 -3.06
CA PHE A 5 11.40 -9.31 -3.01
C PHE A 5 12.48 -8.23 -3.11
N ALA A 6 12.27 -7.24 -3.94
CA ALA A 6 13.08 -6.02 -3.99
C ALA A 6 12.15 -4.82 -3.75
N ALA A 7 12.34 -4.13 -2.63
CA ALA A 7 11.49 -3.03 -2.21
C ALA A 7 12.29 -1.94 -1.48
N SER A 8 11.76 -0.74 -1.47
CA SER A 8 12.40 0.39 -0.78
C SER A 8 12.11 0.43 0.71
N GLU A 9 11.06 -0.21 1.17
CA GLU A 9 10.68 -0.25 2.60
C GLU A 9 10.00 -1.57 2.97
N GLY A 10 10.02 -1.91 4.26
CA GLY A 10 9.40 -3.10 4.80
C GLY A 10 9.42 -3.10 6.33
N VAL A 11 8.29 -3.35 6.97
CA VAL A 11 8.23 -3.47 8.43
C VAL A 11 8.94 -4.74 8.90
N PRO A 12 9.62 -4.68 10.07
CA PRO A 12 9.71 -3.58 11.04
C PRO A 12 10.87 -2.60 10.79
N PHE A 13 11.56 -2.65 9.66
CA PHE A 13 12.84 -1.98 9.43
C PHE A 13 12.71 -0.54 8.94
N SER A 14 11.76 -0.29 8.07
CA SER A 14 11.49 1.05 7.51
C SER A 14 10.05 1.14 7.02
N LYS A 15 9.39 2.29 7.24
CA LYS A 15 8.01 2.50 6.84
C LYS A 15 7.72 3.98 6.59
N THR A 16 7.12 4.25 5.44
CA THR A 16 6.46 5.53 5.13
C THR A 16 5.01 5.34 4.69
N GLY A 17 4.67 4.16 4.14
CA GLY A 17 3.36 3.87 3.58
C GLY A 17 2.97 2.40 3.65
N GLY A 18 1.90 2.05 2.91
CA GLY A 18 1.35 0.69 2.88
C GLY A 18 2.26 -0.35 2.20
N LEU A 19 3.23 0.08 1.38
CA LEU A 19 4.24 -0.81 0.80
C LEU A 19 4.99 -1.57 1.89
N ALA A 20 5.37 -0.89 2.97
CA ALA A 20 6.10 -1.51 4.08
C ALA A 20 5.30 -2.64 4.75
N ASP A 21 3.99 -2.47 4.89
CA ASP A 21 3.10 -3.51 5.46
C ASP A 21 3.04 -4.74 4.55
N VAL A 22 2.93 -4.53 3.23
CA VAL A 22 2.95 -5.62 2.24
C VAL A 22 4.25 -6.40 2.31
N VAL A 23 5.40 -5.70 2.30
CA VAL A 23 6.74 -6.34 2.32
C VAL A 23 7.04 -7.00 3.67
N GLY A 24 6.41 -6.55 4.75
CA GLY A 24 6.50 -7.21 6.04
C GLY A 24 5.64 -8.47 6.20
N ALA A 25 4.54 -8.58 5.45
CA ALA A 25 3.53 -9.61 5.69
C ALA A 25 3.41 -10.65 4.56
N LEU A 26 3.34 -10.23 3.29
CA LEU A 26 3.23 -11.15 2.15
C LEU A 26 4.37 -12.18 2.07
N PRO A 27 5.65 -11.82 2.30
CA PRO A 27 6.74 -12.79 2.33
C PRO A 27 6.54 -13.91 3.35
N ARG A 28 6.03 -13.58 4.54
CA ARG A 28 5.74 -14.54 5.61
C ARG A 28 4.62 -15.50 5.20
N ALA A 29 3.54 -14.98 4.61
CA ALA A 29 2.44 -15.79 4.12
C ALA A 29 2.87 -16.73 2.98
N LEU A 30 3.73 -16.28 2.07
CA LEU A 30 4.33 -17.12 1.03
C LEU A 30 5.26 -18.19 1.60
N SER A 31 6.06 -17.84 2.62
CA SER A 31 6.91 -18.82 3.32
C SER A 31 6.08 -19.90 3.99
N ALA A 32 4.94 -19.53 4.61
CA ALA A 32 4.01 -20.49 5.19
C ALA A 32 3.36 -21.42 4.16
N LEU A 33 3.28 -21.01 2.89
CA LEU A 33 2.84 -21.84 1.75
C LEU A 33 3.96 -22.71 1.16
N GLY A 34 5.15 -22.74 1.79
CA GLY A 34 6.27 -23.60 1.39
C GLY A 34 7.20 -22.98 0.34
N HIS A 35 7.10 -21.68 0.08
CA HIS A 35 8.07 -20.97 -0.76
C HIS A 35 9.33 -20.59 0.04
N GLN A 36 10.49 -20.64 -0.59
CA GLN A 36 11.69 -20.01 -0.07
C GLN A 36 11.62 -18.52 -0.41
N VAL A 37 11.66 -17.64 0.59
CA VAL A 37 11.48 -16.21 0.38
C VAL A 37 12.66 -15.44 0.95
N SER A 38 13.20 -14.52 0.14
CA SER A 38 14.18 -13.52 0.55
C SER A 38 13.65 -12.13 0.25
N VAL A 39 14.00 -11.16 1.09
CA VAL A 39 13.61 -9.76 0.96
C VAL A 39 14.87 -8.91 0.95
N TYR A 40 15.03 -8.09 -0.08
CA TYR A 40 16.11 -7.12 -0.21
C TYR A 40 15.56 -5.72 0.03
N LEU A 41 16.18 -4.99 0.94
CA LEU A 41 15.85 -3.61 1.31
C LEU A 41 17.13 -2.75 1.30
N PRO A 42 17.04 -1.44 1.10
CA PRO A 42 18.14 -0.55 1.44
C PRO A 42 18.38 -0.51 2.95
N ARG A 43 19.64 -0.41 3.38
CA ARG A 43 19.98 -0.20 4.79
C ARG A 43 19.93 1.27 5.14
N TYR A 44 18.78 1.75 5.56
CA TYR A 44 18.63 3.14 6.00
C TYR A 44 19.21 3.36 7.40
N ARG A 45 19.49 4.63 7.76
CA ARG A 45 19.96 5.04 9.11
C ARG A 45 19.11 4.46 10.23
N GLN A 46 17.80 4.45 10.07
CA GLN A 46 16.83 3.96 11.05
C GLN A 46 16.71 2.44 11.13
N THR A 47 17.32 1.70 10.19
CA THR A 47 17.23 0.24 10.15
C THR A 47 18.00 -0.38 11.33
N LYS A 48 17.24 -0.94 12.27
CA LYS A 48 17.81 -1.64 13.44
C LYS A 48 17.88 -3.13 13.17
N LEU A 49 19.07 -3.72 13.30
CA LEU A 49 19.31 -5.15 13.10
C LEU A 49 19.93 -5.71 14.38
N SER A 50 19.31 -6.76 14.96
CA SER A 50 19.80 -7.42 16.19
C SER A 50 21.03 -8.28 15.92
N ASP A 51 21.05 -8.99 14.78
CA ASP A 51 22.09 -9.96 14.42
C ASP A 51 22.70 -9.65 13.05
N ALA A 52 23.14 -8.41 12.88
CA ALA A 52 23.72 -7.96 11.62
C ALA A 52 25.06 -8.66 11.32
N ALA A 53 25.12 -9.35 10.18
CA ALA A 53 26.35 -9.92 9.65
C ALA A 53 26.51 -9.58 8.18
N THR A 54 27.71 -9.19 7.77
CA THR A 54 28.01 -8.94 6.36
C THR A 54 28.11 -10.28 5.62
N VAL A 55 27.18 -10.53 4.70
CA VAL A 55 27.12 -11.77 3.89
C VAL A 55 27.74 -11.59 2.53
N VAL A 56 27.77 -10.36 2.00
CA VAL A 56 28.53 -10.00 0.80
C VAL A 56 29.34 -8.76 1.11
N ARG A 57 30.67 -8.88 1.12
CA ARG A 57 31.57 -7.81 1.56
C ARG A 57 31.70 -6.67 0.56
N SER A 58 31.64 -6.98 -0.74
CA SER A 58 31.78 -5.97 -1.77
C SER A 58 31.04 -6.40 -3.03
N ILE A 59 30.17 -5.52 -3.48
CA ILE A 59 29.52 -5.58 -4.79
C ILE A 59 29.99 -4.35 -5.56
N THR A 60 30.56 -4.57 -6.73
CA THR A 60 30.95 -3.48 -7.63
C THR A 60 29.77 -3.07 -8.50
N VAL A 61 29.32 -1.85 -8.34
CA VAL A 61 28.23 -1.28 -9.15
C VAL A 61 28.80 -0.14 -10.00
N PRO A 62 28.79 -0.27 -11.34
CA PRO A 62 29.27 0.76 -12.23
C PRO A 62 28.27 1.91 -12.35
N PHE A 63 28.80 3.14 -12.40
CA PHE A 63 28.07 4.39 -12.67
C PHE A 63 28.98 5.30 -13.50
N ASP A 64 28.52 5.73 -14.66
CA ASP A 64 29.29 6.55 -15.57
C ASP A 64 30.71 5.95 -15.77
N ASP A 65 31.75 6.70 -15.45
CA ASP A 65 33.15 6.25 -15.48
C ASP A 65 33.66 5.75 -14.11
N LYS A 66 32.79 5.66 -13.09
CA LYS A 66 33.13 5.36 -11.69
C LYS A 66 32.44 4.08 -11.20
N TYR A 67 33.02 3.50 -10.18
CA TYR A 67 32.44 2.37 -9.46
C TYR A 67 31.97 2.78 -8.07
N ARG A 68 30.86 2.18 -7.63
CA ARG A 68 30.37 2.22 -6.25
C ARG A 68 30.55 0.83 -5.65
N PHE A 69 31.03 0.76 -4.42
CA PHE A 69 31.26 -0.50 -3.73
C PHE A 69 30.24 -0.62 -2.58
N ALA A 70 29.21 -1.41 -2.80
CA ALA A 70 28.21 -1.69 -1.80
C ALA A 70 28.51 -3.01 -1.08
N SER A 71 27.94 -3.23 0.09
CA SER A 71 27.93 -4.51 0.77
C SER A 71 26.48 -4.98 1.00
N VAL A 72 26.32 -6.25 1.36
CA VAL A 72 25.03 -6.76 1.81
C VAL A 72 25.16 -7.34 3.20
N VAL A 73 24.27 -6.87 4.07
CA VAL A 73 24.16 -7.30 5.47
C VAL A 73 22.90 -8.14 5.62
N THR A 74 22.98 -9.25 6.37
CA THR A 74 21.78 -9.99 6.73
C THR A 74 21.13 -9.40 7.97
N GLY A 75 19.78 -9.40 8.00
CA GLY A 75 18.96 -9.14 9.18
C GLY A 75 18.44 -10.44 9.83
N GLY A 76 19.06 -11.58 9.46
CA GLY A 76 18.62 -12.90 9.95
C GLY A 76 17.41 -13.45 9.20
N THR A 77 16.79 -14.46 9.80
CA THR A 77 15.59 -15.11 9.30
C THR A 77 14.43 -14.85 10.27
N GLN A 78 13.34 -14.28 9.78
CA GLN A 78 12.14 -14.01 10.57
C GLN A 78 10.94 -14.73 9.93
N SER A 79 10.26 -15.60 10.67
CA SER A 79 9.11 -16.38 10.17
C SER A 79 9.38 -17.09 8.83
N GLY A 80 10.59 -17.68 8.66
CA GLY A 80 11.00 -18.38 7.44
C GLY A 80 11.47 -17.47 6.29
N VAL A 81 11.44 -16.15 6.45
CA VAL A 81 11.88 -15.17 5.44
C VAL A 81 13.28 -14.66 5.77
N ARG A 82 14.18 -14.66 4.78
CA ARG A 82 15.54 -14.10 4.91
C ARG A 82 15.53 -12.64 4.49
N PHE A 83 16.04 -11.76 5.37
CA PHE A 83 16.17 -10.34 5.09
C PHE A 83 17.62 -9.98 4.78
N TYR A 84 17.81 -9.26 3.67
CA TYR A 84 19.08 -8.75 3.18
C TYR A 84 18.99 -7.23 3.00
N PHE A 85 20.03 -6.53 3.40
CA PHE A 85 20.09 -5.07 3.34
C PHE A 85 21.27 -4.64 2.49
N VAL A 86 20.98 -3.91 1.41
CA VAL A 86 22.01 -3.26 0.59
C VAL A 86 22.55 -2.08 1.39
N ASP A 87 23.82 -2.19 1.78
CA ASP A 87 24.50 -1.21 2.61
C ASP A 87 25.45 -0.35 1.78
N TYR A 88 25.05 0.90 1.59
CA TYR A 88 25.87 1.94 0.98
C TYR A 88 25.57 3.28 1.67
N PRO A 89 26.29 3.62 2.76
CA PRO A 89 26.00 4.79 3.60
C PRO A 89 25.87 6.11 2.83
N PRO A 90 26.67 6.43 1.78
CA PRO A 90 26.51 7.68 1.05
C PRO A 90 25.09 7.90 0.48
N TYR A 91 24.34 6.82 0.18
CA TYR A 91 22.99 6.90 -0.36
C TYR A 91 21.89 6.64 0.66
N PHE A 92 22.14 5.80 1.67
CA PHE A 92 21.07 5.32 2.55
C PHE A 92 21.18 5.75 4.01
N ASP A 93 22.34 6.24 4.45
CA ASP A 93 22.49 6.81 5.81
C ASP A 93 21.97 8.25 5.85
N ARG A 94 20.65 8.43 5.77
CA ARG A 94 19.95 9.72 5.72
C ARG A 94 18.77 9.73 6.68
N ASP A 95 18.28 10.93 7.01
CA ASP A 95 17.20 11.14 7.99
C ASP A 95 15.84 10.62 7.49
N ALA A 96 15.59 10.65 6.19
CA ALA A 96 14.36 10.17 5.58
C ALA A 96 14.65 9.21 4.41
N LEU A 97 13.63 8.43 4.01
CA LEU A 97 13.79 7.41 2.98
C LEU A 97 13.96 8.01 1.58
N TYR A 98 13.16 9.02 1.23
CA TYR A 98 13.05 9.50 -0.15
C TYR A 98 13.38 10.98 -0.32
N GLY A 99 13.25 11.80 0.72
CA GLY A 99 13.41 13.25 0.63
C GLY A 99 13.24 13.92 1.98
N THR A 100 13.24 15.23 1.96
CA THR A 100 13.03 16.10 3.12
C THR A 100 11.76 16.93 2.92
N PRO A 101 11.33 17.74 3.90
CA PRO A 101 10.23 18.68 3.67
C PRO A 101 10.46 19.67 2.52
N ALA A 102 11.70 19.85 2.06
CA ALA A 102 12.03 20.69 0.91
C ALA A 102 11.87 19.98 -0.45
N GLY A 103 11.61 18.66 -0.46
CA GLY A 103 11.42 17.86 -1.65
C GLY A 103 12.24 16.57 -1.64
N ASP A 104 12.14 15.82 -2.73
CA ASP A 104 12.85 14.57 -2.92
C ASP A 104 14.37 14.77 -2.99
N TYR A 105 15.12 13.73 -2.61
CA TYR A 105 16.58 13.76 -2.79
C TYR A 105 16.92 13.78 -4.29
N PRO A 106 17.80 14.71 -4.73
CA PRO A 106 18.12 14.88 -6.16
C PRO A 106 18.83 13.67 -6.77
N ASP A 107 19.48 12.85 -5.96
CA ASP A 107 20.20 11.64 -6.35
C ASP A 107 19.36 10.36 -6.22
N ASN A 108 18.03 10.45 -6.13
CA ASN A 108 17.16 9.30 -6.00
C ASN A 108 17.30 8.30 -7.16
N ALA A 109 17.55 8.77 -8.38
CA ALA A 109 17.81 7.89 -9.52
C ALA A 109 19.01 6.98 -9.29
N GLU A 110 20.15 7.57 -8.86
CA GLU A 110 21.37 6.82 -8.56
C GLU A 110 21.19 5.88 -7.38
N ARG A 111 20.53 6.35 -6.31
CA ARG A 111 20.27 5.58 -5.10
C ARG A 111 19.56 4.25 -5.41
N PHE A 112 18.48 4.32 -6.15
CA PHE A 112 17.64 3.16 -6.45
C PHE A 112 18.15 2.34 -7.65
N ALA A 113 18.97 2.93 -8.53
CA ALA A 113 19.74 2.18 -9.51
C ALA A 113 20.83 1.33 -8.85
N LEU A 114 21.58 1.90 -7.89
CA LEU A 114 22.53 1.14 -7.07
C LEU A 114 21.84 -0.01 -6.35
N PHE A 115 20.69 0.25 -5.72
CA PHE A 115 19.91 -0.77 -5.04
C PHE A 115 19.55 -1.93 -5.99
N SER A 116 18.96 -1.63 -7.16
CA SER A 116 18.52 -2.64 -8.13
C SER A 116 19.69 -3.49 -8.64
N ARG A 117 20.84 -2.87 -8.97
CA ARG A 117 22.05 -3.59 -9.40
C ARG A 117 22.65 -4.42 -8.29
N ALA A 118 22.72 -3.88 -7.07
CA ALA A 118 23.27 -4.59 -5.91
C ALA A 118 22.42 -5.84 -5.58
N VAL A 119 21.09 -5.78 -5.75
CA VAL A 119 20.22 -6.96 -5.59
C VAL A 119 20.57 -8.03 -6.61
N LEU A 120 20.77 -7.68 -7.88
CA LEU A 120 21.16 -8.65 -8.93
C LEU A 120 22.51 -9.29 -8.62
N GLU A 121 23.54 -8.48 -8.37
CA GLU A 121 24.88 -8.98 -8.08
C GLU A 121 24.92 -9.82 -6.78
N ALA A 122 24.19 -9.40 -5.74
CA ALA A 122 24.06 -10.18 -4.51
C ALA A 122 23.39 -11.53 -4.76
N SER A 123 22.37 -11.57 -5.62
CA SER A 123 21.65 -12.81 -5.89
C SER A 123 22.52 -13.84 -6.62
N LYS A 124 23.50 -13.44 -7.40
CA LYS A 124 24.48 -14.38 -8.00
C LYS A 124 25.30 -15.11 -6.92
N ILE A 125 25.54 -14.46 -5.79
CA ILE A 125 26.32 -15.03 -4.67
C ILE A 125 25.42 -15.79 -3.69
N LEU A 126 24.25 -15.23 -3.37
CA LEU A 126 23.33 -15.74 -2.34
C LEU A 126 22.31 -16.75 -2.87
N GLY A 127 22.25 -16.92 -4.20
CA GLY A 127 21.33 -17.79 -4.91
C GLY A 127 20.32 -17.00 -5.74
N VAL A 128 20.35 -17.18 -7.05
CA VAL A 128 19.42 -16.55 -7.98
C VAL A 128 18.01 -17.08 -7.76
N PRO A 129 17.00 -16.22 -7.55
CA PRO A 129 15.64 -16.64 -7.35
C PRO A 129 14.99 -17.09 -8.67
N HIS A 130 13.92 -17.87 -8.58
CA HIS A 130 13.06 -18.19 -9.72
C HIS A 130 12.25 -16.95 -10.17
N VAL A 131 11.90 -16.09 -9.21
CA VAL A 131 11.13 -14.87 -9.44
C VAL A 131 11.69 -13.71 -8.63
N PHE A 132 12.00 -12.61 -9.29
CA PHE A 132 12.19 -11.31 -8.66
C PHE A 132 10.84 -10.60 -8.59
N HIS A 133 10.38 -10.28 -7.39
CA HIS A 133 9.18 -9.51 -7.15
C HIS A 133 9.55 -8.08 -6.76
N CYS A 134 9.38 -7.15 -7.68
CA CYS A 134 9.77 -5.75 -7.55
C CYS A 134 8.57 -4.88 -7.20
N HIS A 135 8.78 -3.85 -6.39
CA HIS A 135 7.71 -3.00 -5.85
C HIS A 135 7.99 -1.53 -6.10
N ASP A 136 7.06 -0.86 -6.78
CA ASP A 136 7.08 0.57 -7.11
C ASP A 136 8.36 1.04 -7.85
N TRP A 137 8.43 2.33 -8.15
CA TRP A 137 9.48 2.91 -8.98
C TRP A 137 10.90 2.71 -8.43
N GLN A 138 11.04 2.55 -7.11
CA GLN A 138 12.34 2.39 -6.45
C GLN A 138 13.04 1.06 -6.79
N SER A 139 12.30 0.04 -7.17
CA SER A 139 12.88 -1.23 -7.65
C SER A 139 12.64 -1.48 -9.14
N ALA A 140 12.07 -0.52 -9.83
CA ALA A 140 11.62 -0.62 -11.22
C ALA A 140 12.76 -0.86 -12.21
N LEU A 141 13.98 -0.43 -11.90
CA LEU A 141 15.13 -0.70 -12.76
C LEU A 141 15.58 -2.16 -12.77
N LEU A 142 15.23 -2.96 -11.75
CA LEU A 142 15.64 -4.37 -11.70
C LEU A 142 15.15 -5.18 -12.93
N PRO A 143 13.85 -5.18 -13.28
CA PRO A 143 13.40 -5.86 -14.51
C PRO A 143 13.99 -5.25 -15.80
N VAL A 144 14.22 -3.94 -15.84
CA VAL A 144 14.88 -3.30 -16.99
C VAL A 144 16.29 -3.84 -17.14
N LEU A 145 17.08 -3.85 -16.08
CA LEU A 145 18.47 -4.35 -16.08
C LEU A 145 18.53 -5.82 -16.51
N LEU A 146 17.64 -6.66 -15.99
CA LEU A 146 17.58 -8.09 -16.33
C LEU A 146 17.33 -8.33 -17.82
N ARG A 147 16.60 -7.46 -18.51
CA ARG A 147 16.25 -7.60 -19.93
C ARG A 147 17.12 -6.74 -20.86
N THR A 148 18.11 -6.04 -20.30
CA THR A 148 19.07 -5.21 -21.05
C THR A 148 20.50 -5.60 -20.69
N LEU A 149 21.11 -4.98 -19.70
CA LEU A 149 22.53 -5.16 -19.36
C LEU A 149 22.88 -6.57 -18.87
N TYR A 150 21.92 -7.30 -18.30
CA TYR A 150 22.10 -8.68 -17.81
C TYR A 150 21.40 -9.72 -18.71
N ALA A 151 20.96 -9.34 -19.91
CA ALA A 151 20.22 -10.22 -20.81
C ALA A 151 21.01 -11.48 -21.17
N GLU A 152 22.32 -11.33 -21.39
CA GLU A 152 23.23 -12.41 -21.76
C GLU A 152 23.88 -13.14 -20.58
N ASP A 153 23.62 -12.69 -19.33
CA ASP A 153 24.16 -13.34 -18.14
C ASP A 153 23.43 -14.69 -17.90
N PRO A 154 24.12 -15.84 -18.03
CA PRO A 154 23.48 -17.14 -17.92
C PRO A 154 22.87 -17.42 -16.53
N ALA A 155 23.33 -16.71 -15.50
CA ALA A 155 22.78 -16.84 -14.15
C ALA A 155 21.31 -16.43 -14.08
N PHE A 156 20.89 -15.46 -14.89
CA PHE A 156 19.53 -14.90 -14.87
C PHE A 156 18.62 -15.42 -15.98
N ARG A 157 19.10 -16.35 -16.81
CA ARG A 157 18.35 -16.83 -17.97
C ARG A 157 16.90 -17.18 -17.64
N ASP A 158 16.71 -17.98 -16.57
CA ASP A 158 15.39 -18.52 -16.19
C ASP A 158 14.67 -17.68 -15.13
N ALA A 159 15.26 -16.56 -14.68
CA ALA A 159 14.68 -15.71 -13.68
C ALA A 159 13.51 -14.88 -14.28
N ALA A 160 12.32 -15.09 -13.74
CA ALA A 160 11.14 -14.30 -14.09
C ALA A 160 11.02 -13.06 -13.19
N THR A 161 10.22 -12.09 -13.65
CA THR A 161 9.98 -10.83 -12.94
C THR A 161 8.48 -10.60 -12.76
N VAL A 162 8.10 -10.22 -11.54
CA VAL A 162 6.78 -9.67 -11.22
C VAL A 162 6.98 -8.27 -10.68
N PHE A 163 6.20 -7.33 -11.17
CA PHE A 163 6.25 -5.94 -10.74
C PHE A 163 4.91 -5.52 -10.16
N THR A 164 4.91 -5.02 -8.91
CA THR A 164 3.70 -4.53 -8.23
C THR A 164 3.67 -3.02 -8.16
N ILE A 165 2.59 -2.44 -8.68
CA ILE A 165 2.24 -1.03 -8.57
C ILE A 165 1.41 -0.84 -7.31
N HIS A 166 1.93 -0.10 -6.32
CA HIS A 166 1.14 0.28 -5.15
C HIS A 166 0.40 1.60 -5.37
N ASN A 167 1.00 2.54 -6.10
CA ASN A 167 0.36 3.80 -6.45
C ASN A 167 0.93 4.38 -7.77
N MET A 168 0.08 4.49 -8.79
CA MET A 168 0.43 5.07 -10.11
C MET A 168 0.89 6.53 -10.06
N GLY A 169 0.55 7.26 -9.01
CA GLY A 169 0.95 8.65 -8.84
C GLY A 169 2.45 8.85 -8.58
N TYR A 170 3.19 7.77 -8.25
CA TYR A 170 4.63 7.81 -7.99
C TYR A 170 5.38 7.00 -9.04
N GLN A 171 6.01 7.67 -9.99
CA GLN A 171 6.53 7.02 -11.20
C GLN A 171 8.07 6.99 -11.28
N GLY A 172 8.78 7.79 -10.48
CA GLY A 172 10.22 7.93 -10.60
C GLY A 172 10.61 8.58 -11.93
N LEU A 173 10.31 9.89 -12.04
CA LEU A 173 10.59 10.71 -13.22
C LEU A 173 11.92 11.43 -13.03
N PHE A 174 12.80 11.28 -14.01
CA PHE A 174 14.15 11.84 -13.95
C PHE A 174 14.56 12.45 -15.31
N PRO A 175 15.54 13.39 -15.32
CA PRO A 175 16.05 13.95 -16.56
C PRO A 175 16.68 12.89 -17.49
N PRO A 176 16.72 13.11 -18.81
CA PRO A 176 17.30 12.15 -19.79
C PRO A 176 18.75 11.79 -19.52
N GLU A 177 19.54 12.71 -18.94
CA GLU A 177 20.92 12.53 -18.55
C GLU A 177 21.13 11.44 -17.49
N THR A 178 20.05 11.01 -16.86
CA THR A 178 20.04 9.87 -15.93
C THR A 178 20.46 8.57 -16.66
N LEU A 179 20.12 8.36 -17.91
CA LEU A 179 20.47 7.12 -18.63
C LEU A 179 21.98 6.91 -18.72
N PRO A 180 22.78 7.81 -19.30
CA PRO A 180 24.24 7.63 -19.35
C PRO A 180 24.86 7.61 -17.97
N LEU A 181 24.38 8.43 -17.01
CA LEU A 181 24.86 8.41 -15.63
C LEU A 181 24.71 7.01 -15.01
N LEU A 182 23.65 6.31 -15.32
CA LEU A 182 23.38 4.95 -14.87
C LEU A 182 23.96 3.87 -15.81
N MET A 183 24.74 4.25 -16.81
CA MET A 183 25.26 3.35 -17.88
C MET A 183 24.15 2.57 -18.58
N LEU A 184 22.98 3.15 -18.71
CA LEU A 184 21.88 2.60 -19.50
C LEU A 184 21.97 3.11 -20.94
N PRO A 185 21.73 2.27 -21.95
CA PRO A 185 21.86 2.68 -23.33
C PRO A 185 20.74 3.65 -23.74
N TRP A 186 21.10 4.61 -24.64
CA TRP A 186 20.17 5.62 -25.13
C TRP A 186 18.98 5.05 -25.92
N ASP A 187 19.06 3.85 -26.44
CA ASP A 187 17.95 3.17 -27.11
C ASP A 187 16.77 2.88 -26.16
N LEU A 188 16.98 2.98 -24.83
CA LEU A 188 15.90 2.95 -23.84
C LEU A 188 15.09 4.26 -23.79
N PHE A 189 15.63 5.37 -24.34
CA PHE A 189 14.93 6.66 -24.38
C PHE A 189 14.03 6.75 -25.60
N THR A 190 13.04 5.89 -25.65
CA THR A 190 12.02 5.88 -26.71
C THR A 190 10.62 5.81 -26.09
N MET A 191 9.62 6.29 -26.83
CA MET A 191 8.22 6.29 -26.40
C MET A 191 7.70 4.88 -26.07
N SER A 192 8.25 3.85 -26.71
CA SER A 192 7.89 2.45 -26.44
C SER A 192 8.59 1.83 -25.23
N ARG A 193 9.58 2.52 -24.64
CA ARG A 193 10.40 2.00 -23.54
C ARG A 193 10.30 2.88 -22.29
N MET A 194 11.28 3.76 -22.04
CA MET A 194 11.39 4.52 -20.77
C MET A 194 11.14 6.02 -20.93
N GLU A 195 11.11 6.56 -22.15
CA GLU A 195 10.81 7.97 -22.38
C GLU A 195 9.36 8.29 -22.01
N PHE A 196 9.14 9.40 -21.32
CA PHE A 196 7.83 9.87 -20.88
C PHE A 196 7.82 11.40 -20.80
N PHE A 197 7.20 12.06 -21.78
CA PHE A 197 7.14 13.53 -21.90
C PHE A 197 8.50 14.23 -21.72
N GLY A 198 9.54 13.71 -22.38
CA GLY A 198 10.89 14.25 -22.32
C GLY A 198 11.68 13.86 -21.07
N GLN A 199 11.17 12.99 -20.22
CA GLN A 199 11.82 12.46 -19.02
C GLN A 199 12.01 10.95 -19.11
N VAL A 200 12.90 10.41 -18.32
CA VAL A 200 13.02 8.95 -18.05
C VAL A 200 12.06 8.57 -16.95
N ASN A 201 11.20 7.59 -17.22
CA ASN A 201 10.23 7.09 -16.27
C ASN A 201 10.58 5.65 -15.87
N PHE A 202 10.98 5.47 -14.60
CA PHE A 202 11.40 4.16 -14.10
C PHE A 202 10.23 3.18 -14.01
N LEU A 203 9.06 3.66 -13.55
CA LEU A 203 7.86 2.83 -13.51
C LEU A 203 7.50 2.31 -14.90
N LYS A 204 7.52 3.18 -15.92
CA LYS A 204 7.28 2.79 -17.32
C LYS A 204 8.27 1.71 -17.78
N GLY A 205 9.53 1.86 -17.41
CA GLY A 205 10.55 0.83 -17.67
C GLY A 205 10.15 -0.52 -17.09
N ALA A 206 9.76 -0.56 -15.82
CA ALA A 206 9.30 -1.80 -15.20
C ALA A 206 8.04 -2.37 -15.86
N LEU A 207 7.08 -1.51 -16.20
CA LEU A 207 5.88 -1.94 -16.94
C LEU A 207 6.23 -2.57 -18.28
N THR A 208 7.23 -2.05 -18.98
CA THR A 208 7.66 -2.56 -20.29
C THR A 208 8.41 -3.89 -20.20
N TYR A 209 9.28 -4.05 -19.21
CA TYR A 209 10.26 -5.14 -19.15
C TYR A 209 9.92 -6.29 -18.19
N SER A 210 8.92 -6.15 -17.31
CA SER A 210 8.51 -7.24 -16.42
C SER A 210 7.72 -8.32 -17.16
N ASP A 211 7.86 -9.57 -16.74
CA ASP A 211 7.09 -10.68 -17.31
C ASP A 211 5.61 -10.61 -16.91
N TYR A 212 5.33 -10.13 -15.68
CA TYR A 212 3.97 -9.93 -15.19
C TYR A 212 3.87 -8.68 -14.31
N VAL A 213 2.73 -7.98 -14.38
CA VAL A 213 2.45 -6.78 -13.59
C VAL A 213 1.27 -7.03 -12.66
N THR A 214 1.40 -6.61 -11.42
CA THR A 214 0.29 -6.63 -10.47
C THR A 214 0.02 -5.25 -9.90
N THR A 215 -1.18 -5.05 -9.40
CA THR A 215 -1.51 -3.92 -8.52
C THR A 215 -2.39 -4.41 -7.37
N VAL A 216 -2.70 -3.53 -6.44
CA VAL A 216 -3.19 -3.87 -5.10
C VAL A 216 -4.70 -3.99 -4.97
N SER A 217 -5.46 -3.99 -6.06
CA SER A 217 -6.87 -4.37 -6.09
C SER A 217 -7.37 -4.66 -7.52
N LYS A 218 -8.44 -5.44 -7.65
CA LYS A 218 -9.02 -5.77 -8.97
C LYS A 218 -9.59 -4.53 -9.64
N LYS A 219 -10.34 -3.72 -8.91
CA LYS A 219 -10.91 -2.48 -9.43
C LYS A 219 -9.81 -1.51 -9.84
N TYR A 220 -8.79 -1.35 -9.02
CA TYR A 220 -7.66 -0.47 -9.35
C TYR A 220 -6.91 -0.93 -10.59
N SER A 221 -6.77 -2.24 -10.83
CA SER A 221 -6.15 -2.75 -12.08
C SER A 221 -6.93 -2.34 -13.34
N GLN A 222 -8.23 -2.10 -13.23
CA GLN A 222 -9.06 -1.58 -14.31
C GLN A 222 -8.96 -0.06 -14.40
N GLU A 223 -8.99 0.63 -13.27
CA GLU A 223 -8.93 2.10 -13.19
C GLU A 223 -7.63 2.65 -13.77
N ILE A 224 -6.46 2.07 -13.45
CA ILE A 224 -5.16 2.52 -13.97
C ILE A 224 -4.99 2.33 -15.49
N GLN A 225 -5.88 1.62 -16.15
CA GLN A 225 -5.96 1.50 -17.60
C GLN A 225 -6.84 2.61 -18.24
N THR A 226 -7.36 3.53 -17.44
CA THR A 226 -8.15 4.69 -17.90
C THR A 226 -7.32 5.97 -17.86
N VAL A 227 -7.70 6.95 -18.67
CA VAL A 227 -7.04 8.28 -18.70
C VAL A 227 -7.10 8.96 -17.33
N GLU A 228 -8.18 8.76 -16.58
CA GLU A 228 -8.41 9.41 -15.28
C GLU A 228 -7.41 8.93 -14.20
N TYR A 229 -7.02 7.65 -14.21
CA TYR A 229 -6.21 7.04 -13.15
C TYR A 229 -4.88 6.43 -13.64
N GLY A 230 -4.61 6.43 -14.92
CA GLY A 230 -3.37 5.89 -15.52
C GLY A 230 -2.18 6.83 -15.45
N PHE A 231 -2.41 8.11 -15.11
CA PHE A 231 -1.36 9.13 -15.00
C PHE A 231 -0.45 9.20 -16.24
N GLY A 232 -1.02 9.00 -17.43
CA GLY A 232 -0.32 8.99 -18.72
C GLY A 232 0.30 7.65 -19.11
N LEU A 233 0.19 6.61 -18.27
CA LEU A 233 0.68 5.25 -18.55
C LEU A 233 -0.45 4.26 -18.89
N GLU A 234 -1.69 4.71 -18.99
CA GLU A 234 -2.85 3.87 -19.30
C GLU A 234 -2.71 3.13 -20.64
N GLY A 235 -2.04 3.74 -21.62
CA GLY A 235 -1.75 3.10 -22.91
C GLY A 235 -0.86 1.86 -22.75
N VAL A 236 0.26 2.01 -22.03
CA VAL A 236 1.19 0.91 -21.73
C VAL A 236 0.50 -0.22 -20.97
N LEU A 237 -0.38 0.12 -20.03
CA LEU A 237 -1.11 -0.86 -19.23
C LEU A 237 -2.17 -1.59 -20.07
N ARG A 238 -2.88 -0.90 -20.98
CA ARG A 238 -3.84 -1.52 -21.90
C ARG A 238 -3.16 -2.49 -22.85
N ASP A 239 -2.00 -2.11 -23.42
CA ASP A 239 -1.22 -3.00 -24.29
C ASP A 239 -0.77 -4.28 -23.58
N ARG A 240 -0.66 -4.22 -22.26
CA ARG A 240 -0.28 -5.33 -21.39
C ARG A 240 -1.43 -5.94 -20.58
N ALA A 241 -2.69 -5.65 -20.90
CA ALA A 241 -3.86 -6.05 -20.12
C ALA A 241 -3.89 -7.56 -19.77
N SER A 242 -3.38 -8.42 -20.67
CA SER A 242 -3.31 -9.89 -20.45
C SER A 242 -2.30 -10.31 -19.37
N THR A 243 -1.35 -9.46 -19.04
CA THR A 243 -0.32 -9.70 -18.02
C THR A 243 -0.43 -8.74 -16.82
N VAL A 244 -1.57 -8.05 -16.67
CA VAL A 244 -1.89 -7.18 -15.54
C VAL A 244 -2.97 -7.81 -14.68
N SER A 245 -2.77 -7.87 -13.37
CA SER A 245 -3.76 -8.37 -12.41
C SER A 245 -3.84 -7.51 -11.16
N GLY A 246 -5.03 -7.39 -10.60
CA GLY A 246 -5.23 -6.80 -9.28
C GLY A 246 -5.33 -7.88 -8.20
N ILE A 247 -4.54 -7.76 -7.13
CA ILE A 247 -4.58 -8.63 -5.96
C ILE A 247 -4.70 -7.76 -4.72
N LEU A 248 -5.77 -7.93 -3.96
CA LEU A 248 -5.98 -7.18 -2.72
C LEU A 248 -4.85 -7.46 -1.72
N ASN A 249 -4.38 -6.41 -1.06
CA ASN A 249 -3.50 -6.57 0.09
C ASN A 249 -4.27 -7.26 1.22
N GLY A 250 -3.59 -8.15 1.91
CA GLY A 250 -4.09 -8.74 3.13
C GLY A 250 -3.92 -7.80 4.32
N VAL A 251 -4.50 -8.21 5.44
CA VAL A 251 -4.27 -7.58 6.75
C VAL A 251 -3.72 -8.60 7.74
N ASP A 252 -2.93 -8.10 8.69
CA ASP A 252 -2.42 -8.90 9.80
C ASP A 252 -3.45 -8.91 10.93
N TYR A 253 -4.19 -10.02 11.05
CA TYR A 253 -5.19 -10.19 12.10
C TYR A 253 -4.59 -10.55 13.47
N ASP A 254 -3.27 -10.75 13.59
CA ASP A 254 -2.61 -10.83 14.90
C ASP A 254 -2.49 -9.43 15.54
N GLU A 255 -2.32 -8.40 14.70
CA GLU A 255 -2.30 -7.01 15.13
C GLU A 255 -3.70 -6.38 15.15
N TRP A 256 -4.47 -6.54 14.05
CA TRP A 256 -5.77 -5.88 13.86
C TRP A 256 -6.94 -6.85 14.11
N SER A 257 -7.22 -7.14 15.38
CA SER A 257 -8.36 -7.99 15.77
C SER A 257 -8.95 -7.54 17.10
N PRO A 258 -10.27 -7.28 17.21
CA PRO A 258 -10.90 -6.84 18.45
C PRO A 258 -10.80 -7.87 19.58
N GLN A 259 -10.45 -9.14 19.26
CA GLN A 259 -10.30 -10.21 20.25
C GLN A 259 -8.94 -10.16 20.97
N THR A 260 -7.89 -9.67 20.31
CA THR A 260 -6.49 -9.72 20.79
C THR A 260 -5.84 -8.35 20.92
N ASP A 261 -6.36 -7.32 20.26
CA ASP A 261 -5.78 -5.99 20.17
C ASP A 261 -5.51 -5.36 21.54
N LYS A 262 -4.25 -5.10 21.83
CA LYS A 262 -3.78 -4.54 23.11
C LYS A 262 -4.18 -3.09 23.36
N PHE A 263 -4.59 -2.35 22.32
CA PHE A 263 -4.95 -0.94 22.41
C PHE A 263 -6.44 -0.71 22.68
N THR A 264 -7.28 -1.74 22.52
CA THR A 264 -8.72 -1.63 22.78
C THR A 264 -9.04 -1.75 24.25
N PHE A 265 -10.00 -0.94 24.72
CA PHE A 265 -10.44 -0.93 26.13
C PHE A 265 -11.10 -2.25 26.55
N ALA A 266 -11.87 -2.86 25.66
CA ALA A 266 -12.53 -4.14 25.89
C ALA A 266 -12.42 -5.03 24.65
N LYS A 267 -12.41 -6.34 24.87
CA LYS A 267 -12.42 -7.32 23.78
C LYS A 267 -13.85 -7.61 23.34
N PHE A 268 -14.02 -7.93 22.06
CA PHE A 268 -15.29 -8.34 21.50
C PHE A 268 -15.10 -9.20 20.24
N SER A 269 -16.17 -9.86 19.81
CA SER A 269 -16.17 -10.75 18.65
C SER A 269 -17.51 -10.63 17.90
N PRO A 270 -17.68 -11.28 16.73
CA PRO A 270 -18.99 -11.34 16.03
C PRO A 270 -20.10 -11.95 16.91
N GLU A 271 -19.77 -12.87 17.79
CA GLU A 271 -20.71 -13.55 18.69
C GLU A 271 -21.08 -12.67 19.91
N ASP A 272 -20.12 -11.88 20.40
CA ASP A 272 -20.32 -10.98 21.55
C ASP A 272 -19.79 -9.57 21.25
N LEU A 273 -20.71 -8.68 20.89
CA LEU A 273 -20.44 -7.27 20.59
C LEU A 273 -20.44 -6.36 21.82
N SER A 274 -20.64 -6.89 23.05
CA SER A 274 -20.79 -6.08 24.27
C SER A 274 -19.58 -5.20 24.57
N GLY A 275 -18.38 -5.66 24.23
CA GLY A 275 -17.14 -4.91 24.40
C GLY A 275 -17.05 -3.67 23.52
N LYS A 276 -17.69 -3.65 22.35
CA LYS A 276 -17.67 -2.50 21.43
C LYS A 276 -18.29 -1.25 22.04
N ALA A 277 -19.37 -1.38 22.80
CA ALA A 277 -19.97 -0.25 23.49
C ALA A 277 -19.03 0.39 24.55
N LYS A 278 -18.20 -0.44 25.20
CA LYS A 278 -17.17 0.04 26.14
C LYS A 278 -16.03 0.75 25.42
N CYS A 279 -15.61 0.22 24.24
CA CYS A 279 -14.62 0.88 23.39
C CYS A 279 -15.12 2.23 22.87
N LYS A 280 -16.42 2.37 22.55
CA LYS A 280 -17.02 3.64 22.16
C LYS A 280 -16.94 4.69 23.27
N GLN A 281 -17.23 4.31 24.51
CA GLN A 281 -17.11 5.21 25.67
C GLN A 281 -15.66 5.65 25.91
N ASP A 282 -14.70 4.72 25.81
CA ASP A 282 -13.27 5.01 25.92
C ASP A 282 -12.78 5.93 24.79
N LEU A 283 -13.27 5.72 23.55
CA LEU A 283 -12.96 6.59 22.40
C LEU A 283 -13.45 8.01 22.65
N LEU A 284 -14.70 8.19 23.05
CA LEU A 284 -15.26 9.51 23.36
C LEU A 284 -14.47 10.21 24.47
N ALA A 285 -14.12 9.49 25.53
CA ALA A 285 -13.29 10.03 26.61
C ALA A 285 -11.88 10.40 26.13
N THR A 286 -11.26 9.57 25.27
CA THR A 286 -9.94 9.83 24.67
C THR A 286 -9.92 11.14 23.84
N PHE A 287 -11.05 11.50 23.24
CA PHE A 287 -11.22 12.74 22.48
C PHE A 287 -11.78 13.91 23.30
N GLY A 288 -11.89 13.78 24.63
CA GLY A 288 -12.40 14.84 25.51
C GLY A 288 -13.92 15.02 25.43
N MET A 289 -14.64 14.06 24.88
CA MET A 289 -16.10 14.07 24.68
C MET A 289 -16.83 13.09 25.62
N ALA A 290 -16.37 12.91 26.83
CA ALA A 290 -16.98 11.97 27.81
C ALA A 290 -18.47 12.27 28.09
N ASN A 291 -18.93 13.49 27.90
CA ASN A 291 -20.32 13.93 28.06
C ASN A 291 -21.14 13.86 26.77
N ALA A 292 -20.58 13.40 25.65
CA ALA A 292 -21.34 13.19 24.42
C ALA A 292 -22.37 12.06 24.60
N ASP A 293 -23.52 12.19 23.95
CA ASP A 293 -24.54 11.12 24.00
C ASP A 293 -24.02 9.87 23.28
N SER A 294 -23.68 8.85 24.03
CA SER A 294 -23.17 7.57 23.53
C SER A 294 -24.21 6.78 22.70
N LYS A 295 -25.47 7.18 22.71
CA LYS A 295 -26.50 6.59 21.81
C LYS A 295 -26.40 7.11 20.40
N LEU A 296 -25.81 8.28 20.18
CA LEU A 296 -25.58 8.81 18.84
C LEU A 296 -24.46 8.04 18.16
N PRO A 297 -24.54 7.82 16.81
CA PRO A 297 -23.48 7.17 16.08
C PRO A 297 -22.20 8.00 16.05
N VAL A 298 -21.06 7.33 16.16
CA VAL A 298 -19.73 7.91 16.04
C VAL A 298 -19.14 7.56 14.67
N ILE A 299 -18.78 8.58 13.89
CA ILE A 299 -18.08 8.45 12.62
C ILE A 299 -16.58 8.68 12.88
N GLY A 300 -15.77 7.65 12.64
CA GLY A 300 -14.31 7.69 12.72
C GLY A 300 -13.67 8.06 11.41
N ILE A 301 -12.57 8.80 11.47
CA ILE A 301 -11.70 9.13 10.33
C ILE A 301 -10.25 8.97 10.78
N VAL A 302 -9.48 8.12 10.10
CA VAL A 302 -8.02 8.00 10.28
C VAL A 302 -7.39 8.10 8.91
N SER A 303 -6.69 9.19 8.63
CA SER A 303 -6.11 9.40 7.30
C SER A 303 -5.10 10.54 7.29
N ARG A 304 -4.26 10.58 6.24
CA ARG A 304 -3.59 11.82 5.85
C ARG A 304 -4.65 12.82 5.36
N PHE A 305 -4.66 14.02 5.88
CA PHE A 305 -5.61 15.06 5.50
C PHE A 305 -5.20 15.69 4.16
N ALA A 306 -5.67 15.12 3.08
CA ALA A 306 -5.32 15.51 1.70
C ALA A 306 -6.52 15.37 0.77
N ALA A 307 -6.52 16.14 -0.34
CA ALA A 307 -7.58 16.07 -1.36
C ALA A 307 -7.74 14.66 -1.94
N GLN A 308 -6.65 13.90 -2.11
CA GLN A 308 -6.72 12.48 -2.53
C GLN A 308 -7.64 11.65 -1.64
N LYS A 309 -7.65 11.93 -0.34
CA LYS A 309 -8.46 11.20 0.65
C LYS A 309 -9.89 11.76 0.80
N GLY A 310 -10.28 12.71 -0.07
CA GLY A 310 -11.63 13.26 -0.14
C GLY A 310 -11.90 14.36 0.91
N PHE A 311 -10.86 14.96 1.49
CA PHE A 311 -11.05 16.05 2.45
C PHE A 311 -11.61 17.31 1.83
N ASP A 312 -11.48 17.51 0.52
CA ASP A 312 -12.18 18.53 -0.25
C ASP A 312 -13.70 18.30 -0.25
N LEU A 313 -14.17 17.04 -0.34
CA LEU A 313 -15.59 16.71 -0.21
C LEU A 313 -16.08 16.89 1.23
N ILE A 314 -15.30 16.41 2.21
CA ILE A 314 -15.62 16.55 3.64
C ILE A 314 -15.81 18.04 3.96
N SER A 315 -14.92 18.92 3.48
CA SER A 315 -14.99 20.37 3.74
C SER A 315 -16.28 21.00 3.22
N GLN A 316 -16.84 20.52 2.11
CA GLN A 316 -18.07 21.02 1.52
C GLN A 316 -19.31 20.69 2.36
N ILE A 317 -19.29 19.61 3.13
CA ILE A 317 -20.47 19.08 3.81
C ILE A 317 -20.44 19.26 5.33
N MET A 318 -19.31 19.64 5.93
CA MET A 318 -19.13 19.61 7.41
C MET A 318 -20.13 20.48 8.17
N ASP A 319 -20.46 21.66 7.67
CA ASP A 319 -21.45 22.55 8.34
C ASP A 319 -22.87 21.92 8.33
N ARG A 320 -23.18 21.15 7.28
CA ARG A 320 -24.46 20.41 7.19
C ARG A 320 -24.41 19.15 8.06
N LEU A 321 -23.28 18.46 8.05
CA LEU A 321 -23.07 17.25 8.84
C LEU A 321 -23.09 17.56 10.35
N ALA A 322 -22.54 18.69 10.80
CA ALA A 322 -22.57 19.12 12.18
C ALA A 322 -24.00 19.34 12.74
N ARG A 323 -25.01 19.46 11.87
CA ARG A 323 -26.44 19.57 12.28
C ARG A 323 -27.12 18.21 12.47
N GLU A 324 -26.53 17.13 11.94
CA GLU A 324 -27.07 15.77 12.09
C GLU A 324 -26.85 15.21 13.51
N GLU A 325 -27.64 14.22 13.87
CA GLU A 325 -27.54 13.52 15.17
C GLU A 325 -26.41 12.48 15.14
N MET A 326 -25.17 12.93 15.24
CA MET A 326 -23.97 12.07 15.22
C MET A 326 -22.76 12.79 15.82
N THR A 327 -21.69 12.05 16.05
CA THR A 327 -20.39 12.55 16.51
C THR A 327 -19.32 12.21 15.46
N VAL A 328 -18.33 13.08 15.24
CA VAL A 328 -17.16 12.81 14.39
C VAL A 328 -15.90 12.85 15.22
N VAL A 329 -15.06 11.84 15.07
CA VAL A 329 -13.69 11.81 15.61
C VAL A 329 -12.70 11.63 14.47
N ALA A 330 -11.69 12.49 14.39
CA ALA A 330 -10.70 12.47 13.33
C ALA A 330 -9.28 12.42 13.89
N LEU A 331 -8.43 11.57 13.27
CA LEU A 331 -7.00 11.47 13.55
C LEU A 331 -6.23 11.57 12.25
N GLY A 332 -5.22 12.42 12.20
CA GLY A 332 -4.33 12.52 11.05
C GLY A 332 -3.58 13.83 11.00
N THR A 333 -2.70 13.92 10.02
CA THR A 333 -1.97 15.15 9.65
C THR A 333 -2.01 15.31 8.14
N GLY A 334 -1.75 16.52 7.62
CA GLY A 334 -1.71 16.72 6.18
C GLY A 334 -1.70 18.17 5.78
N ASP A 335 -2.54 18.51 4.81
CA ASP A 335 -2.62 19.87 4.26
C ASP A 335 -3.24 20.81 5.29
N LYS A 336 -2.57 21.93 5.54
CA LYS A 336 -2.93 22.93 6.54
C LYS A 336 -4.40 23.37 6.52
N PRO A 337 -5.02 23.64 5.35
CA PRO A 337 -6.42 24.04 5.31
C PRO A 337 -7.38 23.01 5.94
N TYR A 338 -7.10 21.71 5.79
CA TYR A 338 -7.95 20.67 6.38
C TYR A 338 -7.69 20.49 7.88
N GLU A 339 -6.43 20.62 8.32
CA GLU A 339 -6.10 20.62 9.76
C GLU A 339 -6.82 21.77 10.47
N GLU A 340 -6.71 23.00 9.93
CA GLU A 340 -7.34 24.21 10.47
C GLU A 340 -8.88 24.13 10.45
N MET A 341 -9.45 23.54 9.40
CA MET A 341 -10.89 23.28 9.33
C MET A 341 -11.37 22.45 10.52
N PHE A 342 -10.72 21.28 10.77
CA PHE A 342 -11.12 20.42 11.89
C PHE A 342 -10.90 21.06 13.25
N VAL A 343 -9.79 21.79 13.44
CA VAL A 343 -9.52 22.52 14.68
C VAL A 343 -10.60 23.60 14.94
N ARG A 344 -11.03 24.32 13.89
CA ARG A 344 -12.13 25.29 13.97
C ARG A 344 -13.44 24.61 14.32
N LEU A 345 -13.80 23.51 13.66
CA LEU A 345 -15.03 22.77 13.88
C LEU A 345 -15.08 22.17 15.29
N ASN A 346 -13.95 21.67 15.80
CA ASN A 346 -13.87 21.17 17.17
C ASN A 346 -14.17 22.26 18.20
N LYS A 347 -13.67 23.49 17.98
CA LYS A 347 -13.99 24.64 18.84
C LYS A 347 -15.46 25.07 18.74
N GLN A 348 -16.03 25.00 17.54
CA GLN A 348 -17.42 25.40 17.29
C GLN A 348 -18.44 24.35 17.80
N PHE A 349 -18.09 23.05 17.74
CA PHE A 349 -18.96 21.91 18.09
C PHE A 349 -18.24 20.92 19.01
N PRO A 350 -17.84 21.32 20.25
CA PRO A 350 -16.90 20.56 21.08
C PRO A 350 -17.40 19.17 21.53
N ASN A 351 -18.74 18.96 21.56
CA ASN A 351 -19.33 17.65 21.90
C ASN A 351 -19.81 16.86 20.66
N LYS A 352 -19.51 17.34 19.45
CA LYS A 352 -19.90 16.70 18.18
C LYS A 352 -18.74 16.38 17.27
N ILE A 353 -17.72 17.23 17.25
CA ILE A 353 -16.58 17.08 16.34
C ILE A 353 -15.30 17.23 17.14
N ALA A 354 -14.46 16.19 17.13
CA ALA A 354 -13.16 16.27 17.75
C ALA A 354 -12.05 15.78 16.79
N VAL A 355 -10.90 16.42 16.89
CA VAL A 355 -9.74 16.09 16.07
C VAL A 355 -8.47 15.98 16.90
N LYS A 356 -7.62 15.02 16.55
CA LYS A 356 -6.22 14.97 16.95
C LYS A 356 -5.35 15.09 15.71
N VAL A 357 -4.65 16.23 15.58
CA VAL A 357 -3.70 16.46 14.47
C VAL A 357 -2.37 15.81 14.88
N ALA A 358 -2.25 14.52 14.61
CA ALA A 358 -1.12 13.69 14.99
C ALA A 358 -1.09 12.39 14.18
N TYR A 359 0.06 11.69 14.24
CA TYR A 359 0.15 10.27 13.92
C TYR A 359 0.23 9.49 15.24
N ASP A 360 -0.79 8.67 15.53
CA ASP A 360 -0.86 7.88 16.76
C ASP A 360 -1.54 6.53 16.49
N ASN A 361 -0.73 5.46 16.55
CA ASN A 361 -1.20 4.11 16.27
C ASN A 361 -2.22 3.62 17.30
N ALA A 362 -2.02 3.91 18.59
CA ALA A 362 -2.93 3.47 19.63
C ALA A 362 -4.31 4.14 19.50
N ILE A 363 -4.34 5.43 19.15
CA ILE A 363 -5.60 6.15 18.89
C ILE A 363 -6.28 5.63 17.63
N ALA A 364 -5.53 5.27 16.57
CA ALA A 364 -6.10 4.65 15.37
C ALA A 364 -6.87 3.37 15.72
N HIS A 365 -6.27 2.46 16.49
CA HIS A 365 -6.94 1.24 16.98
C HIS A 365 -8.19 1.55 17.82
N LYS A 366 -8.14 2.57 18.68
CA LYS A 366 -9.33 3.01 19.45
C LYS A 366 -10.45 3.54 18.55
N ILE A 367 -10.11 4.27 17.47
CA ILE A 367 -11.11 4.75 16.51
C ILE A 367 -11.76 3.58 15.78
N GLU A 368 -10.98 2.60 15.32
CA GLU A 368 -11.52 1.41 14.68
C GLU A 368 -12.43 0.61 15.62
N ALA A 369 -12.04 0.46 16.88
CA ALA A 369 -12.82 -0.30 17.87
C ALA A 369 -14.05 0.43 18.38
N GLY A 370 -13.99 1.75 18.56
CA GLY A 370 -15.01 2.53 19.24
C GLY A 370 -15.97 3.29 18.33
N SER A 371 -15.67 3.44 17.04
CA SER A 371 -16.58 4.08 16.09
C SER A 371 -17.69 3.12 15.65
N ASP A 372 -18.84 3.66 15.29
CA ASP A 372 -19.93 2.90 14.66
C ASP A 372 -19.77 2.85 13.13
N MET A 373 -19.25 3.93 12.56
CA MET A 373 -19.02 4.11 11.12
C MET A 373 -17.60 4.60 10.89
N PHE A 374 -17.04 4.29 9.72
CA PHE A 374 -15.73 4.76 9.30
C PHE A 374 -15.81 5.41 7.92
N LEU A 375 -15.29 6.62 7.78
CA LEU A 375 -15.47 7.43 6.58
C LEU A 375 -14.20 7.48 5.71
N MET A 376 -14.32 7.02 4.44
CA MET A 376 -13.23 7.04 3.44
C MET A 376 -13.75 7.51 2.07
N PRO A 377 -13.97 8.83 1.86
CA PRO A 377 -14.51 9.37 0.60
C PRO A 377 -13.41 9.63 -0.44
N SER A 378 -12.42 8.75 -0.53
CA SER A 378 -11.22 8.96 -1.33
C SER A 378 -11.52 9.20 -2.81
N ARG A 379 -10.77 10.13 -3.44
CA ARG A 379 -10.82 10.38 -4.88
C ARG A 379 -10.33 9.16 -5.65
N TYR A 380 -9.26 8.56 -5.20
CA TYR A 380 -8.79 7.24 -5.60
C TYR A 380 -8.10 6.54 -4.41
N GLU A 381 -8.27 5.25 -4.31
CA GLU A 381 -7.71 4.44 -3.23
C GLU A 381 -7.25 3.09 -3.79
N PRO A 382 -5.94 2.93 -4.10
CA PRO A 382 -5.44 1.72 -4.74
C PRO A 382 -5.88 0.43 -4.05
N CYS A 383 -5.70 0.34 -2.74
CA CYS A 383 -6.20 -0.75 -1.92
C CYS A 383 -7.05 -0.24 -0.75
N GLY A 384 -6.46 0.65 0.07
CA GLY A 384 -6.98 0.96 1.39
C GLY A 384 -6.81 -0.22 2.35
N LEU A 385 -6.56 0.09 3.62
CA LEU A 385 -6.49 -0.92 4.68
C LEU A 385 -7.50 -0.62 5.80
N ASN A 386 -7.74 0.65 6.08
CA ASN A 386 -8.62 1.04 7.19
C ASN A 386 -10.04 0.51 7.03
N GLN A 387 -10.61 0.46 5.81
CA GLN A 387 -11.93 -0.16 5.61
C GLN A 387 -11.92 -1.65 5.96
N ILE A 388 -10.80 -2.35 5.74
CA ILE A 388 -10.67 -3.77 6.10
C ILE A 388 -10.53 -3.92 7.62
N TYR A 389 -9.76 -3.04 8.26
CA TYR A 389 -9.69 -2.97 9.72
C TYR A 389 -11.08 -2.69 10.30
N SER A 390 -11.78 -1.67 9.79
CA SER A 390 -13.14 -1.31 10.19
C SER A 390 -14.09 -2.51 10.10
N LEU A 391 -14.09 -3.25 8.99
CA LEU A 391 -14.89 -4.47 8.87
C LEU A 391 -14.58 -5.45 9.99
N LYS A 392 -13.30 -5.70 10.29
CA LYS A 392 -12.89 -6.64 11.36
C LYS A 392 -13.36 -6.21 12.74
N TYR A 393 -13.42 -4.89 12.98
CA TYR A 393 -13.90 -4.32 14.24
C TYR A 393 -15.41 -4.04 14.27
N GLY A 394 -16.16 -4.48 13.27
CA GLY A 394 -17.61 -4.22 13.17
C GLY A 394 -17.93 -2.73 13.07
N THR A 395 -17.00 -1.92 12.64
CA THR A 395 -17.18 -0.51 12.32
C THR A 395 -17.56 -0.41 10.85
N VAL A 396 -18.73 0.14 10.56
CA VAL A 396 -19.32 0.08 9.22
C VAL A 396 -18.70 1.12 8.29
N PRO A 397 -18.04 0.72 7.20
CA PRO A 397 -17.43 1.68 6.28
C PRO A 397 -18.45 2.44 5.44
N ILE A 398 -18.20 3.74 5.27
CA ILE A 398 -18.86 4.63 4.30
C ILE A 398 -17.76 5.07 3.32
N VAL A 399 -17.81 4.60 2.08
CA VAL A 399 -16.69 4.74 1.16
C VAL A 399 -17.14 5.21 -0.23
N ARG A 400 -16.21 5.81 -0.98
CA ARG A 400 -16.41 5.96 -2.43
C ARG A 400 -16.11 4.63 -3.14
N ALA A 401 -16.86 4.31 -4.18
CA ALA A 401 -16.67 3.12 -5.00
C ALA A 401 -15.47 3.31 -5.96
N THR A 402 -14.27 3.16 -5.43
CA THR A 402 -12.99 3.26 -6.18
C THR A 402 -11.96 2.27 -5.63
N GLY A 403 -11.14 1.70 -6.50
CA GLY A 403 -10.05 0.80 -6.17
C GLY A 403 -10.42 -0.27 -5.15
N GLY A 404 -9.57 -0.47 -4.14
CA GLY A 404 -9.80 -1.47 -3.11
C GLY A 404 -11.01 -1.20 -2.21
N LEU A 405 -11.51 0.03 -2.13
CA LEU A 405 -12.76 0.32 -1.41
C LEU A 405 -13.96 -0.33 -2.10
N ASP A 406 -14.00 -0.27 -3.44
CA ASP A 406 -15.09 -0.91 -4.22
C ASP A 406 -15.02 -2.43 -4.17
N ASP A 407 -13.80 -2.99 -4.16
CA ASP A 407 -13.57 -4.43 -4.09
C ASP A 407 -13.90 -5.05 -2.72
N THR A 408 -13.74 -4.30 -1.62
CA THR A 408 -13.85 -4.82 -0.25
C THR A 408 -15.18 -4.53 0.42
N ILE A 409 -15.89 -3.47 -0.01
CA ILE A 409 -17.15 -3.06 0.58
C ILE A 409 -18.31 -3.44 -0.35
N GLU A 410 -19.27 -4.17 0.19
CA GLU A 410 -20.54 -4.52 -0.46
C GLU A 410 -21.62 -3.55 0.05
N SER A 411 -22.40 -2.95 -0.87
CA SER A 411 -23.48 -2.05 -0.48
C SER A 411 -24.54 -2.76 0.35
N TRP A 412 -24.95 -2.13 1.47
CA TRP A 412 -25.97 -2.65 2.34
C TRP A 412 -27.34 -2.69 1.65
N ASP A 413 -28.00 -3.83 1.74
CA ASP A 413 -29.41 -4.01 1.37
C ASP A 413 -30.21 -4.51 2.58
N ALA A 414 -31.00 -3.63 3.15
CA ALA A 414 -31.81 -3.91 4.33
C ALA A 414 -32.89 -5.00 4.11
N ARG A 415 -33.32 -5.23 2.85
CA ARG A 415 -34.35 -6.23 2.54
C ARG A 415 -33.78 -7.65 2.61
N SER A 416 -32.57 -7.82 2.09
CA SER A 416 -31.90 -9.13 2.08
C SER A 416 -31.01 -9.38 3.28
N GLY A 417 -30.69 -8.34 4.08
CA GLY A 417 -29.70 -8.39 5.16
C GLY A 417 -28.27 -8.63 4.68
N LYS A 418 -27.97 -8.32 3.39
CA LYS A 418 -26.65 -8.49 2.78
C LYS A 418 -25.94 -7.16 2.67
N GLY A 419 -24.61 -7.23 2.56
CA GLY A 419 -23.72 -6.07 2.45
C GLY A 419 -22.88 -5.88 3.69
N THR A 420 -21.88 -4.99 3.59
CA THR A 420 -20.87 -4.75 4.64
C THR A 420 -20.64 -3.28 4.91
N GLY A 421 -21.27 -2.36 4.15
CA GLY A 421 -21.11 -0.92 4.31
C GLY A 421 -21.94 -0.12 3.33
N PHE A 422 -21.60 1.15 3.16
CA PHE A 422 -22.29 2.08 2.27
C PHE A 422 -21.32 2.63 1.23
N LYS A 423 -21.77 2.69 -0.04
CA LYS A 423 -20.95 3.19 -1.15
C LYS A 423 -21.64 4.29 -1.93
N PHE A 424 -20.87 5.29 -2.37
CA PHE A 424 -21.28 6.27 -3.36
C PHE A 424 -20.32 6.29 -4.54
N THR A 425 -20.78 6.66 -5.73
CA THR A 425 -19.99 6.62 -6.97
C THR A 425 -19.48 8.00 -7.34
N GLU A 426 -20.39 8.99 -7.39
CA GLU A 426 -20.09 10.33 -7.87
C GLU A 426 -19.20 11.10 -6.90
N TYR A 427 -18.06 11.62 -7.39
CA TYR A 427 -17.13 12.39 -6.56
C TYR A 427 -17.63 13.81 -6.31
N ASN A 428 -18.63 13.96 -5.45
CA ASN A 428 -19.18 15.24 -5.02
C ASN A 428 -19.73 15.19 -3.58
N GLY A 429 -19.85 16.36 -2.94
CA GLY A 429 -20.30 16.46 -1.56
C GLY A 429 -21.74 16.02 -1.32
N GLU A 430 -22.65 16.18 -2.30
CA GLU A 430 -24.05 15.76 -2.16
C GLU A 430 -24.19 14.25 -2.09
N SER A 431 -23.50 13.52 -2.97
CA SER A 431 -23.48 12.05 -2.96
C SER A 431 -22.91 11.50 -1.65
N LEU A 432 -21.82 12.13 -1.15
CA LEU A 432 -21.24 11.80 0.13
C LEU A 432 -22.22 12.02 1.29
N LEU A 433 -22.83 13.21 1.36
CA LEU A 433 -23.78 13.54 2.44
C LEU A 433 -25.02 12.62 2.42
N LEU A 434 -25.55 12.35 1.22
CA LEU A 434 -26.69 11.43 1.08
C LEU A 434 -26.35 10.04 1.60
N THR A 435 -25.18 9.52 1.29
CA THR A 435 -24.73 8.20 1.74
C THR A 435 -24.51 8.15 3.25
N ILE A 436 -23.94 9.22 3.85
CA ILE A 436 -23.86 9.33 5.31
C ILE A 436 -25.27 9.32 5.92
N LYS A 437 -26.23 10.08 5.37
CA LYS A 437 -27.61 10.08 5.88
C LYS A 437 -28.29 8.71 5.76
N GLN A 438 -28.05 7.97 4.69
CA GLN A 438 -28.53 6.58 4.57
C GLN A 438 -27.97 5.68 5.69
N ALA A 439 -26.68 5.81 6.01
CA ALA A 439 -26.05 5.08 7.10
C ALA A 439 -26.62 5.49 8.47
N LEU A 440 -26.85 6.79 8.71
CA LEU A 440 -27.49 7.29 9.95
C LEU A 440 -28.92 6.77 10.11
N VAL A 441 -29.68 6.68 9.03
CA VAL A 441 -31.04 6.08 9.06
C VAL A 441 -30.96 4.59 9.38
N ALA A 442 -30.04 3.84 8.74
CA ALA A 442 -29.88 2.41 9.00
C ALA A 442 -29.42 2.13 10.45
N PHE A 443 -28.60 3.00 11.03
CA PHE A 443 -28.13 2.88 12.40
C PHE A 443 -29.27 2.89 13.43
N ARG A 444 -30.42 3.52 13.13
CA ARG A 444 -31.58 3.57 14.06
C ARG A 444 -32.20 2.19 14.28
N ASP A 445 -32.10 1.28 13.31
CA ASP A 445 -32.48 -0.12 13.48
C ASP A 445 -31.27 -0.94 13.96
N GLN A 446 -31.11 -1.03 15.27
CA GLN A 446 -29.98 -1.70 15.92
C GLN A 446 -29.93 -3.21 15.62
N THR A 447 -31.05 -3.84 15.32
CA THR A 447 -31.08 -5.27 14.95
C THR A 447 -30.43 -5.48 13.57
N SER A 448 -30.86 -4.74 12.57
CA SER A 448 -30.28 -4.77 11.23
C SER A 448 -28.83 -4.27 11.23
N TRP A 449 -28.51 -3.27 12.08
CA TRP A 449 -27.14 -2.75 12.23
C TRP A 449 -26.17 -3.83 12.72
N GLN A 450 -26.55 -4.63 13.72
CA GLN A 450 -25.73 -5.74 14.19
C GLN A 450 -25.51 -6.83 13.14
N VAL A 451 -26.51 -7.08 12.26
CA VAL A 451 -26.34 -7.99 11.11
C VAL A 451 -25.28 -7.44 10.17
N LEU A 452 -25.36 -6.15 9.83
CA LEU A 452 -24.39 -5.48 8.96
C LEU A 452 -22.97 -5.53 9.56
N MET A 453 -22.81 -5.27 10.86
CA MET A 453 -21.53 -5.40 11.57
C MET A 453 -20.96 -6.82 11.43
N ARG A 454 -21.75 -7.85 11.73
CA ARG A 454 -21.33 -9.27 11.66
C ARG A 454 -20.96 -9.68 10.24
N ASN A 455 -21.70 -9.20 9.23
CA ASN A 455 -21.35 -9.44 7.83
C ASN A 455 -19.93 -8.98 7.52
N GLY A 456 -19.54 -7.78 7.98
CA GLY A 456 -18.19 -7.25 7.83
C GLY A 456 -17.15 -8.07 8.61
N MET A 457 -17.41 -8.34 9.91
CA MET A 457 -16.48 -9.04 10.79
C MET A 457 -16.14 -10.46 10.32
N ASN A 458 -17.05 -11.10 9.59
CA ASN A 458 -16.89 -12.46 9.05
C ASN A 458 -16.19 -12.51 7.68
N LYS A 459 -15.85 -11.36 7.07
CA LYS A 459 -15.04 -11.36 5.84
C LYS A 459 -13.59 -11.74 6.16
N ASP A 460 -12.99 -12.53 5.26
CA ASP A 460 -11.57 -12.91 5.35
C ASP A 460 -10.76 -12.12 4.32
N PHE A 461 -9.96 -11.19 4.81
CA PHE A 461 -8.95 -10.45 4.04
C PHE A 461 -7.54 -10.76 4.58
N SER A 462 -7.28 -11.97 5.05
CA SER A 462 -5.96 -12.36 5.52
C SER A 462 -4.93 -12.41 4.39
N TRP A 463 -3.67 -12.26 4.74
CA TRP A 463 -2.55 -12.44 3.79
C TRP A 463 -2.49 -13.83 3.16
N ASN A 464 -3.05 -14.85 3.82
CA ASN A 464 -3.09 -16.20 3.27
C ASN A 464 -3.91 -16.28 1.97
N ALA A 465 -5.01 -15.54 1.88
CA ALA A 465 -5.81 -15.45 0.65
C ALA A 465 -5.02 -14.77 -0.47
N SER A 466 -4.42 -13.62 -0.19
CA SER A 466 -3.61 -12.87 -1.17
C SER A 466 -2.37 -13.66 -1.62
N ALA A 467 -1.68 -14.34 -0.71
CA ALA A 467 -0.48 -15.13 -1.02
C ALA A 467 -0.77 -16.28 -2.01
N ARG A 468 -1.94 -16.92 -1.92
CA ARG A 468 -2.35 -17.95 -2.90
C ARG A 468 -2.53 -17.37 -4.30
N GLU A 469 -3.09 -16.16 -4.42
CA GLU A 469 -3.23 -15.48 -5.71
C GLU A 469 -1.87 -15.06 -6.27
N TYR A 470 -0.95 -14.55 -5.44
CA TYR A 470 0.43 -14.28 -5.85
C TYR A 470 1.16 -15.54 -6.31
N GLY A 471 0.94 -16.68 -5.66
CA GLY A 471 1.49 -17.97 -6.11
C GLY A 471 1.12 -18.30 -7.56
N LYS A 472 -0.14 -18.06 -7.96
CA LYS A 472 -0.59 -18.25 -9.36
C LYS A 472 0.08 -17.26 -10.32
N VAL A 473 0.29 -16.01 -9.88
CA VAL A 473 0.98 -14.99 -10.67
C VAL A 473 2.44 -15.37 -10.90
N TYR A 474 3.14 -15.86 -9.89
CA TYR A 474 4.53 -16.31 -10.04
C TYR A 474 4.68 -17.46 -11.05
N GLU A 475 3.76 -18.42 -11.03
CA GLU A 475 3.75 -19.49 -12.04
C GLU A 475 3.50 -18.94 -13.47
N ARG A 476 2.57 -18.01 -13.64
CA ARG A 476 2.31 -17.36 -14.94
C ARG A 476 3.53 -16.56 -15.43
N ALA A 477 4.19 -15.82 -14.55
CA ALA A 477 5.39 -15.07 -14.89
C ALA A 477 6.51 -15.98 -15.38
N ARG A 478 6.73 -17.13 -14.72
CA ARG A 478 7.70 -18.14 -15.15
C ARG A 478 7.35 -18.77 -16.50
N GLN A 479 6.06 -19.08 -16.73
CA GLN A 479 5.58 -19.60 -18.02
C GLN A 479 5.80 -18.57 -19.14
N SER A 480 5.49 -17.29 -18.89
CA SER A 480 5.75 -16.19 -19.83
C SER A 480 7.23 -16.09 -20.18
N ARG A 481 8.12 -16.16 -19.17
CA ARG A 481 9.57 -16.14 -19.40
C ARG A 481 10.04 -17.32 -20.23
N SER A 482 9.60 -18.53 -19.93
CA SER A 482 9.95 -19.75 -20.69
C SER A 482 9.47 -19.67 -22.15
N ALA A 483 8.27 -19.13 -22.38
CA ALA A 483 7.74 -18.94 -23.73
C ALA A 483 8.56 -17.91 -24.53
N ALA A 484 8.94 -16.78 -23.91
CA ALA A 484 9.78 -15.78 -24.56
C ALA A 484 11.14 -16.36 -24.99
N GLN A 485 11.79 -17.14 -24.13
CA GLN A 485 13.06 -17.82 -24.45
C GLN A 485 12.93 -18.83 -25.59
N ALA A 486 11.80 -19.56 -25.64
CA ALA A 486 11.57 -20.50 -26.73
C ALA A 486 11.43 -19.75 -28.08
N MET A 487 10.79 -18.58 -28.08
CA MET A 487 10.69 -17.73 -29.27
C MET A 487 12.06 -17.15 -29.71
N GLU A 488 12.87 -16.66 -28.74
CA GLU A 488 14.23 -16.16 -29.02
C GLU A 488 15.09 -17.22 -29.71
N LYS A 489 15.00 -18.51 -29.30
CA LYS A 489 15.75 -19.62 -29.90
C LYS A 489 15.30 -20.01 -31.33
N VAL A 490 14.08 -19.68 -31.70
CA VAL A 490 13.55 -19.96 -33.06
C VAL A 490 13.94 -18.86 -34.07
N LEU A 491 14.26 -17.66 -33.56
CA LEU A 491 14.62 -16.50 -34.36
C LEU A 491 16.15 -16.39 -34.63
N VAL A 492 16.95 -17.18 -33.93
CA VAL A 492 18.41 -17.36 -34.13
C VAL A 492 18.67 -18.63 -34.93
#